data_f8850ff378fd7832369a952b9e1546c8
#
_entry.id   f8850ff378fd7832369a952b9e1546c8
#
_cell.length_a   1.000
_cell.length_b   1.000
_cell.length_c   1.000
_cell.angle_alpha   90.00
_cell.angle_beta   90.00
_cell.angle_gamma   90.00
#
_symmetry.space_group_name_H-M   'P 1'
#
loop_
_entity.id
_entity.type
_entity.pdbx_description
1 polymer ?
#
loop_
_entity_poly.entity_id
_entity_poly.type
_entity_poly.pdbx_seq_one_letter_code
_entity_poly.pdbx_strand_id
1 'polypeptide(L)'
;MRGRVCIFLRLGIVVGIACLILSTVSILYAQSTAPQINSQIRHTNGQSVVPFYEGWFEDADGRIHVSYGYVNLNLQETLDISVGPNNAISPGSLDQGQPTHFMPGHQKGVFTVMLPRERSDTEINWTLSSRGTTMSVPSNLDPLYQIEGLVTHGGSFPGNRPPVLRFAPQGLPAQGPTGLIMETEIEVVVDNEVSLDVWMTDDGLPGQFDPLYVRSLQVSQRQRRGRQLSVTWSKYRGSGTVNFTDPSPPIEQDKAHTTVTFTEPGEYMLRVLASDGSGLNGCCWTNGYIKAIVE
;
A
#
# COMPACT_ATOMS: atom_id res chain seq x y z
N MET A 1 -35.15 -18.46 74.61
CA MET A 1 -35.02 -18.91 73.18
C MET A 1 -34.78 -17.79 72.16
N ARG A 2 -35.06 -16.52 72.44
CA ARG A 2 -34.90 -15.40 71.44
C ARG A 2 -33.46 -14.96 71.14
N GLY A 3 -32.48 -15.19 72.01
CA GLY A 3 -31.08 -14.72 71.78
C GLY A 3 -30.24 -15.56 70.82
N ARG A 4 -30.49 -16.86 70.70
CA ARG A 4 -29.70 -17.77 69.86
C ARG A 4 -30.02 -17.63 68.35
N VAL A 5 -31.24 -17.30 67.98
CA VAL A 5 -31.70 -17.12 66.60
C VAL A 5 -31.06 -15.86 65.98
N CYS A 6 -30.94 -14.79 66.79
CA CYS A 6 -30.31 -13.54 66.30
C CYS A 6 -28.79 -13.68 66.01
N ILE A 7 -28.05 -14.53 66.69
CA ILE A 7 -26.64 -14.76 66.54
C ILE A 7 -26.40 -15.55 65.26
N PHE A 8 -27.15 -16.57 64.94
CA PHE A 8 -27.06 -17.36 63.72
C PHE A 8 -27.44 -16.55 62.49
N LEU A 9 -28.43 -15.66 62.57
CA LEU A 9 -28.80 -14.79 61.44
C LEU A 9 -27.73 -13.77 61.12
N ARG A 10 -27.08 -13.16 62.11
CA ARG A 10 -25.93 -12.23 61.90
C ARG A 10 -24.70 -12.92 61.38
N LEU A 11 -24.42 -14.14 61.85
CA LEU A 11 -23.27 -14.90 61.34
C LEU A 11 -23.44 -15.30 59.87
N GLY A 12 -24.66 -15.71 59.46
CA GLY A 12 -24.99 -16.04 58.10
C GLY A 12 -24.86 -14.86 57.13
N ILE A 13 -25.28 -13.66 57.57
CA ILE A 13 -25.15 -12.43 56.76
C ILE A 13 -23.67 -12.04 56.57
N VAL A 14 -22.86 -12.11 57.63
CA VAL A 14 -21.42 -11.78 57.55
C VAL A 14 -20.67 -12.77 56.65
N VAL A 15 -20.94 -14.06 56.72
CA VAL A 15 -20.35 -15.08 55.86
C VAL A 15 -20.79 -14.88 54.40
N GLY A 16 -22.07 -14.56 54.17
CA GLY A 16 -22.58 -14.28 52.80
C GLY A 16 -21.91 -13.07 52.17
N ILE A 17 -21.71 -11.98 52.90
CA ILE A 17 -21.03 -10.78 52.43
C ILE A 17 -19.55 -11.06 52.15
N ALA A 18 -18.88 -11.83 53.00
CA ALA A 18 -17.47 -12.21 52.80
C ALA A 18 -17.30 -13.08 51.56
N CYS A 19 -18.18 -14.03 51.25
CA CYS A 19 -18.17 -14.83 50.05
C CYS A 19 -18.41 -13.98 48.78
N LEU A 20 -19.32 -12.99 48.86
CA LEU A 20 -19.57 -12.07 47.74
C LEU A 20 -18.35 -11.19 47.42
N ILE A 21 -17.67 -10.69 48.45
CA ILE A 21 -16.44 -9.88 48.26
C ILE A 21 -15.31 -10.73 47.72
N LEU A 22 -15.12 -11.95 48.16
CA LEU A 22 -14.11 -12.87 47.65
C LEU A 22 -14.35 -13.25 46.19
N SER A 23 -15.60 -13.43 45.77
CA SER A 23 -15.91 -13.73 44.36
C SER A 23 -15.67 -12.53 43.43
N THR A 24 -15.93 -11.30 43.87
CA THR A 24 -15.67 -10.09 43.07
C THR A 24 -14.18 -9.80 42.94
N VAL A 25 -13.37 -10.07 43.95
CA VAL A 25 -11.90 -9.92 43.88
C VAL A 25 -11.29 -10.94 42.90
N SER A 26 -11.80 -12.17 42.87
CA SER A 26 -11.32 -13.19 41.93
C SER A 26 -11.59 -12.81 40.45
N ILE A 27 -12.72 -12.17 40.17
CA ILE A 27 -13.04 -11.69 38.82
C ILE A 27 -12.10 -10.54 38.40
N LEU A 28 -11.74 -9.65 39.31
CA LEU A 28 -10.81 -8.55 39.03
C LEU A 28 -9.38 -9.05 38.77
N TYR A 29 -8.91 -10.08 39.45
CA TYR A 29 -7.60 -10.68 39.21
C TYR A 29 -7.57 -11.48 37.89
N ALA A 30 -8.66 -12.11 37.49
CA ALA A 30 -8.74 -12.85 36.24
C ALA A 30 -8.63 -11.94 34.98
N GLN A 31 -9.04 -10.68 35.10
CA GLN A 31 -8.91 -9.70 33.99
C GLN A 31 -7.52 -9.08 33.87
N SER A 32 -6.72 -9.09 34.93
CA SER A 32 -5.39 -8.48 34.92
C SER A 32 -4.27 -9.43 34.48
N THR A 33 -4.54 -10.72 34.32
CA THR A 33 -3.54 -11.75 33.96
C THR A 33 -3.69 -12.27 32.53
N ALA A 34 -4.65 -11.76 31.73
CA ALA A 34 -4.68 -12.07 30.31
C ALA A 34 -3.39 -11.52 29.68
N PRO A 35 -2.57 -12.37 29.04
CA PRO A 35 -1.39 -11.87 28.36
C PRO A 35 -1.84 -10.85 27.33
N GLN A 36 -1.40 -9.60 27.51
CA GLN A 36 -1.59 -8.60 26.47
C GLN A 36 -0.78 -9.06 25.27
N ILE A 37 -1.44 -9.62 24.27
CA ILE A 37 -0.82 -9.89 22.99
C ILE A 37 -0.50 -8.52 22.41
N ASN A 38 0.75 -8.11 22.54
CA ASN A 38 1.23 -6.91 21.87
C ASN A 38 1.32 -7.22 20.37
N SER A 39 0.19 -7.04 19.67
CA SER A 39 0.09 -7.21 18.22
C SER A 39 0.92 -6.19 17.42
N GLN A 40 1.67 -5.33 18.11
CA GLN A 40 2.50 -4.28 17.52
C GLN A 40 3.99 -4.54 17.60
N ILE A 41 4.44 -5.77 17.82
CA ILE A 41 5.86 -6.10 17.67
C ILE A 41 6.22 -5.92 16.20
N ARG A 42 6.93 -4.85 15.90
CA ARG A 42 7.47 -4.59 14.58
C ARG A 42 8.90 -5.11 14.52
N HIS A 43 9.21 -5.87 13.50
CA HIS A 43 10.54 -6.43 13.29
C HIS A 43 11.32 -5.56 12.30
N THR A 44 12.60 -5.34 12.57
CA THR A 44 13.48 -4.57 11.67
C THR A 44 13.70 -5.33 10.36
N ASN A 45 13.86 -6.65 10.47
CA ASN A 45 14.17 -7.56 9.37
C ASN A 45 13.63 -8.98 9.64
N GLY A 46 13.80 -9.88 8.68
CA GLY A 46 13.48 -11.31 8.80
C GLY A 46 12.01 -11.66 8.56
N GLN A 47 11.16 -10.70 8.22
CA GLN A 47 9.74 -10.92 7.98
C GLN A 47 9.45 -11.11 6.49
N SER A 48 8.30 -11.73 6.21
CA SER A 48 7.84 -12.00 4.85
C SER A 48 7.21 -10.77 4.19
N VAL A 49 7.08 -10.84 2.87
CA VAL A 49 6.24 -9.95 2.06
C VAL A 49 4.89 -10.61 1.87
N VAL A 50 3.83 -9.85 2.10
CA VAL A 50 2.44 -10.27 1.95
C VAL A 50 1.85 -9.60 0.72
N PRO A 51 1.50 -10.33 -0.35
CA PRO A 51 0.77 -9.77 -1.47
C PRO A 51 -0.65 -9.46 -1.04
N PHE A 52 -1.28 -8.43 -1.62
CA PHE A 52 -2.70 -8.24 -1.43
C PHE A 52 -3.37 -7.68 -2.68
N TYR A 53 -4.64 -8.03 -2.84
CA TYR A 53 -5.51 -7.57 -3.89
C TYR A 53 -6.16 -6.26 -3.46
N GLU A 54 -6.11 -5.25 -4.32
CA GLU A 54 -6.64 -3.92 -4.01
C GLU A 54 -8.01 -3.65 -4.62
N GLY A 55 -8.32 -4.38 -5.68
CA GLY A 55 -9.57 -4.21 -6.39
C GLY A 55 -9.39 -4.26 -7.90
N TRP A 56 -10.45 -3.91 -8.62
CA TRP A 56 -10.50 -3.90 -10.08
C TRP A 56 -11.16 -2.63 -10.61
N PHE A 57 -10.88 -2.32 -11.86
CA PHE A 57 -11.50 -1.20 -12.58
C PHE A 57 -11.54 -1.49 -14.07
N GLU A 58 -12.38 -0.75 -14.79
CA GLU A 58 -12.40 -0.74 -16.24
C GLU A 58 -11.66 0.49 -16.78
N ASP A 59 -10.87 0.31 -17.83
CA ASP A 59 -10.26 1.43 -18.54
C ASP A 59 -11.25 2.04 -19.56
N ALA A 60 -10.81 3.11 -20.24
CA ALA A 60 -11.64 3.81 -21.22
C ALA A 60 -12.10 2.93 -22.40
N ASP A 61 -11.39 1.83 -22.66
CA ASP A 61 -11.74 0.86 -23.71
C ASP A 61 -12.61 -0.28 -23.19
N GLY A 62 -13.04 -0.24 -21.92
CA GLY A 62 -13.84 -1.27 -21.27
C GLY A 62 -13.05 -2.55 -20.97
N ARG A 63 -11.73 -2.47 -20.83
CA ARG A 63 -10.89 -3.60 -20.40
C ARG A 63 -10.79 -3.62 -18.89
N ILE A 64 -10.93 -4.80 -18.32
CA ILE A 64 -10.84 -4.99 -16.87
C ILE A 64 -9.38 -5.11 -16.47
N HIS A 65 -9.00 -4.35 -15.45
CA HIS A 65 -7.70 -4.39 -14.80
C HIS A 65 -7.88 -4.77 -13.34
N VAL A 66 -7.05 -5.67 -12.85
CA VAL A 66 -6.96 -6.03 -11.43
C VAL A 66 -5.69 -5.41 -10.84
N SER A 67 -5.83 -4.74 -9.71
CA SER A 67 -4.74 -4.02 -9.03
C SER A 67 -4.24 -4.78 -7.83
N TYR A 68 -2.92 -4.80 -7.69
CA TYR A 68 -2.22 -5.44 -6.59
C TYR A 68 -1.25 -4.51 -5.90
N GLY A 69 -1.15 -4.70 -4.60
CA GLY A 69 -0.14 -4.12 -3.73
C GLY A 69 0.51 -5.17 -2.85
N TYR A 70 1.38 -4.75 -1.97
CA TYR A 70 2.00 -5.65 -0.99
C TYR A 70 2.28 -4.95 0.33
N VAL A 71 2.47 -5.74 1.37
CA VAL A 71 3.04 -5.30 2.65
C VAL A 71 4.32 -6.08 2.89
N ASN A 72 5.44 -5.39 2.91
CA ASN A 72 6.66 -5.92 3.48
C ASN A 72 6.61 -5.67 5.00
N LEU A 73 6.54 -6.73 5.78
CA LEU A 73 6.36 -6.66 7.23
C LEU A 73 7.61 -6.18 7.98
N ASN A 74 8.74 -6.03 7.29
CA ASN A 74 9.96 -5.46 7.85
C ASN A 74 9.87 -3.94 7.98
N LEU A 75 10.59 -3.38 8.95
CA LEU A 75 10.68 -1.92 9.10
C LEU A 75 11.80 -1.31 8.25
N GLN A 76 12.86 -2.08 7.94
CA GLN A 76 14.04 -1.58 7.23
C GLN A 76 14.50 -2.50 6.10
N GLU A 77 14.23 -3.82 6.19
CA GLU A 77 14.73 -4.76 5.20
C GLU A 77 13.90 -4.71 3.92
N THR A 78 14.56 -4.49 2.80
CA THR A 78 14.03 -4.74 1.46
C THR A 78 14.27 -6.19 1.07
N LEU A 79 13.36 -6.76 0.28
CA LEU A 79 13.55 -8.10 -0.27
C LEU A 79 13.52 -8.04 -1.79
N ASP A 80 14.45 -8.76 -2.43
CA ASP A 80 14.42 -9.00 -3.87
C ASP A 80 13.94 -10.45 -4.12
N ILE A 81 12.81 -10.59 -4.84
CA ILE A 81 12.18 -11.87 -5.19
C ILE A 81 11.97 -11.87 -6.69
N SER A 82 12.84 -12.57 -7.39
CA SER A 82 12.78 -12.64 -8.86
C SER A 82 11.49 -13.28 -9.35
N VAL A 83 11.03 -12.88 -10.53
CA VAL A 83 9.93 -13.56 -11.24
C VAL A 83 10.30 -15.03 -11.42
N GLY A 84 9.36 -15.91 -11.13
CA GLY A 84 9.55 -17.36 -11.14
C GLY A 84 8.70 -18.04 -10.07
N PRO A 85 9.07 -19.26 -9.61
CA PRO A 85 8.24 -20.01 -8.66
C PRO A 85 7.94 -19.27 -7.34
N ASN A 86 8.80 -18.33 -6.95
CA ASN A 86 8.66 -17.55 -5.71
C ASN A 86 7.94 -16.22 -5.90
N ASN A 87 7.68 -15.79 -7.14
CA ASN A 87 6.97 -14.57 -7.49
C ASN A 87 6.29 -14.81 -8.85
N ALA A 88 5.09 -15.32 -8.80
CA ALA A 88 4.39 -15.78 -9.99
C ALA A 88 2.95 -15.29 -10.01
N ILE A 89 2.48 -15.00 -11.21
CA ILE A 89 1.06 -14.71 -11.46
C ILE A 89 0.49 -15.85 -12.31
N SER A 90 -0.71 -16.28 -11.99
CA SER A 90 -1.43 -17.32 -12.73
C SER A 90 -2.91 -16.96 -12.88
N PRO A 91 -3.57 -17.42 -13.95
CA PRO A 91 -3.05 -18.14 -15.11
C PRO A 91 -2.27 -17.24 -16.07
N GLY A 92 -1.55 -17.85 -17.01
CA GLY A 92 -0.82 -17.15 -18.05
C GLY A 92 0.69 -17.18 -17.85
N SER A 93 1.39 -16.15 -18.34
CA SER A 93 2.82 -16.00 -18.12
C SER A 93 3.14 -15.80 -16.64
N LEU A 94 4.26 -16.37 -16.18
CA LEU A 94 4.76 -16.11 -14.82
C LEU A 94 5.08 -14.63 -14.62
N ASP A 95 5.54 -13.94 -15.66
CA ASP A 95 5.74 -12.48 -15.70
C ASP A 95 4.52 -11.80 -16.34
N GLN A 96 3.82 -11.03 -15.53
CA GLN A 96 2.70 -10.18 -15.95
C GLN A 96 2.86 -8.75 -15.41
N GLY A 97 4.10 -8.33 -15.19
CA GLY A 97 4.42 -6.98 -14.80
C GLY A 97 4.68 -6.77 -13.31
N GLN A 98 4.63 -7.82 -12.48
CA GLN A 98 4.84 -7.71 -11.02
C GLN A 98 6.25 -7.24 -10.66
N PRO A 99 6.42 -6.57 -9.48
CA PRO A 99 7.74 -6.13 -9.01
C PRO A 99 8.64 -7.30 -8.65
N THR A 100 9.95 -7.06 -8.64
CA THR A 100 10.92 -7.97 -8.02
C THR A 100 11.60 -7.38 -6.79
N HIS A 101 11.42 -6.07 -6.54
CA HIS A 101 11.97 -5.36 -5.40
C HIS A 101 10.85 -4.93 -4.45
N PHE A 102 10.95 -5.30 -3.18
CA PHE A 102 9.92 -5.13 -2.17
C PHE A 102 10.41 -4.25 -1.03
N MET A 103 10.09 -2.96 -1.10
CA MET A 103 10.43 -1.98 -0.06
C MET A 103 9.63 -2.22 1.22
N PRO A 104 10.15 -1.79 2.39
CA PRO A 104 9.44 -1.87 3.66
C PRO A 104 8.08 -1.21 3.66
N GLY A 105 7.18 -1.76 4.47
CA GLY A 105 5.87 -1.20 4.72
C GLY A 105 4.83 -1.54 3.66
N HIS A 106 3.76 -0.76 3.64
CA HIS A 106 2.60 -0.96 2.78
C HIS A 106 2.77 -0.21 1.47
N GLN A 107 2.83 -0.93 0.36
CA GLN A 107 2.95 -0.40 -0.99
C GLN A 107 1.65 -0.67 -1.75
N LYS A 108 0.95 0.41 -2.09
CA LYS A 108 -0.34 0.37 -2.79
C LYS A 108 -0.18 0.60 -4.28
N GLY A 109 -1.13 0.06 -5.06
CA GLY A 109 -1.23 0.29 -6.50
C GLY A 109 0.06 -0.01 -7.24
N VAL A 110 0.73 -1.11 -6.86
CA VAL A 110 2.09 -1.37 -7.34
C VAL A 110 2.09 -1.75 -8.80
N PHE A 111 1.13 -2.56 -9.23
CA PHE A 111 0.94 -2.94 -10.63
C PHE A 111 -0.49 -3.40 -10.88
N THR A 112 -0.84 -3.48 -12.15
CA THR A 112 -2.11 -4.03 -12.60
C THR A 112 -1.90 -5.14 -13.60
N VAL A 113 -2.83 -6.10 -13.59
CA VAL A 113 -2.92 -7.14 -14.62
C VAL A 113 -4.20 -6.91 -15.41
N MET A 114 -4.08 -6.83 -16.73
CA MET A 114 -5.23 -6.70 -17.63
C MET A 114 -5.81 -8.07 -17.91
N LEU A 115 -7.12 -8.21 -17.72
CA LEU A 115 -7.84 -9.43 -18.08
C LEU A 115 -8.15 -9.46 -19.58
N PRO A 116 -7.96 -10.60 -20.26
CA PRO A 116 -8.44 -10.77 -21.60
C PRO A 116 -9.96 -10.63 -21.67
N ARG A 117 -10.49 -9.97 -22.71
CA ARG A 117 -11.96 -9.76 -22.88
C ARG A 117 -12.74 -11.07 -22.87
N GLU A 118 -12.17 -12.11 -23.47
CA GLU A 118 -12.80 -13.46 -23.59
C GLU A 118 -12.79 -14.22 -22.27
N ARG A 119 -12.08 -13.73 -21.26
CA ARG A 119 -11.88 -14.34 -19.95
C ARG A 119 -12.03 -13.32 -18.83
N SER A 120 -13.02 -12.45 -18.95
CA SER A 120 -13.30 -11.40 -17.94
C SER A 120 -13.69 -11.96 -16.57
N ASP A 121 -14.02 -13.25 -16.49
CA ASP A 121 -14.33 -14.00 -15.26
C ASP A 121 -13.10 -14.77 -14.70
N THR A 122 -11.93 -14.65 -15.32
CA THR A 122 -10.74 -15.35 -14.90
C THR A 122 -10.21 -14.78 -13.59
N GLU A 123 -10.10 -15.63 -12.59
CA GLU A 123 -9.41 -15.29 -11.35
C GLU A 123 -7.89 -15.25 -11.58
N ILE A 124 -7.28 -14.13 -11.28
CA ILE A 124 -5.82 -13.95 -11.30
C ILE A 124 -5.28 -14.16 -9.90
N ASN A 125 -4.29 -15.01 -9.75
CA ASN A 125 -3.64 -15.28 -8.49
C ASN A 125 -2.19 -14.79 -8.50
N TRP A 126 -1.83 -13.90 -7.56
CA TRP A 126 -0.46 -13.53 -7.32
C TRP A 126 0.10 -14.31 -6.13
N THR A 127 1.16 -15.07 -6.37
CA THR A 127 1.83 -15.90 -5.36
C THR A 127 3.22 -15.36 -5.07
N LEU A 128 3.51 -15.12 -3.79
CA LEU A 128 4.82 -14.74 -3.28
C LEU A 128 5.31 -15.77 -2.25
N SER A 129 6.57 -16.18 -2.39
CA SER A 129 7.27 -17.02 -1.41
C SER A 129 8.49 -16.29 -0.88
N SER A 130 8.52 -16.02 0.42
CA SER A 130 9.63 -15.35 1.10
C SER A 130 9.78 -15.85 2.52
N ARG A 131 11.02 -15.96 3.01
CA ARG A 131 11.30 -16.36 4.39
C ARG A 131 10.61 -17.67 4.82
N GLY A 132 10.48 -18.64 3.90
CA GLY A 132 9.82 -19.94 4.15
C GLY A 132 8.29 -19.89 4.20
N THR A 133 7.69 -18.73 3.91
CA THR A 133 6.24 -18.57 3.85
C THR A 133 5.80 -18.30 2.40
N THR A 134 4.81 -19.06 1.93
CA THR A 134 4.16 -18.83 0.64
C THR A 134 2.76 -18.30 0.86
N MET A 135 2.45 -17.21 0.20
CA MET A 135 1.14 -16.54 0.24
C MET A 135 0.63 -16.32 -1.18
N SER A 136 -0.64 -16.59 -1.40
CA SER A 136 -1.30 -16.37 -2.68
C SER A 136 -2.55 -15.53 -2.45
N VAL A 137 -2.78 -14.53 -3.30
CA VAL A 137 -3.96 -13.68 -3.25
C VAL A 137 -4.69 -13.72 -4.59
N PRO A 138 -5.95 -14.19 -4.61
CA PRO A 138 -6.78 -14.17 -5.80
C PRO A 138 -7.36 -12.78 -6.06
N SER A 139 -7.62 -12.47 -7.35
CA SER A 139 -8.49 -11.35 -7.72
C SER A 139 -9.96 -11.71 -7.47
N ASN A 140 -10.78 -10.69 -7.30
CA ASN A 140 -12.22 -10.84 -7.14
C ASN A 140 -12.93 -9.69 -7.86
N LEU A 141 -13.78 -10.00 -8.82
CA LEU A 141 -14.52 -9.01 -9.61
C LEU A 141 -15.90 -8.67 -9.02
N ASP A 142 -16.14 -9.01 -7.74
CA ASP A 142 -17.34 -8.54 -7.05
C ASP A 142 -17.36 -7.00 -7.06
N PRO A 143 -18.52 -6.37 -7.35
CA PRO A 143 -18.67 -4.91 -7.34
C PRO A 143 -18.18 -4.22 -6.07
N LEU A 144 -18.15 -4.91 -4.93
CA LEU A 144 -17.61 -4.39 -3.69
C LEU A 144 -16.10 -4.11 -3.73
N TYR A 145 -15.38 -4.76 -4.65
CA TYR A 145 -13.94 -4.55 -4.87
C TYR A 145 -13.64 -3.62 -6.03
N GLN A 146 -14.66 -3.01 -6.65
CA GLN A 146 -14.41 -2.02 -7.68
C GLN A 146 -13.74 -0.77 -7.09
N ILE A 147 -12.67 -0.33 -7.72
CA ILE A 147 -11.93 0.87 -7.31
C ILE A 147 -12.74 2.10 -7.76
N GLU A 148 -13.62 2.59 -6.89
CA GLU A 148 -14.61 3.63 -7.21
C GLU A 148 -13.99 4.92 -7.73
N GLY A 149 -12.85 5.32 -7.19
CA GLY A 149 -12.19 6.56 -7.55
C GLY A 149 -11.69 6.64 -8.99
N LEU A 150 -11.55 5.50 -9.66
CA LEU A 150 -11.08 5.43 -11.05
C LEU A 150 -12.23 5.39 -12.06
N VAL A 151 -13.41 4.96 -11.62
CA VAL A 151 -14.50 4.59 -12.52
C VAL A 151 -15.59 5.64 -12.58
N THR A 152 -16.01 6.22 -11.48
CA THR A 152 -17.23 7.02 -11.49
C THR A 152 -17.14 8.43 -10.95
N HIS A 153 -16.58 8.66 -9.76
CA HIS A 153 -16.73 9.97 -9.10
C HIS A 153 -15.66 10.26 -8.03
N GLY A 154 -14.48 9.66 -8.11
CA GLY A 154 -13.41 9.96 -7.16
C GLY A 154 -13.61 9.42 -5.74
N GLY A 155 -14.34 8.31 -5.56
CA GLY A 155 -14.54 7.67 -4.26
C GLY A 155 -15.16 8.62 -3.24
N SER A 156 -14.50 8.82 -2.09
CA SER A 156 -14.96 9.76 -1.05
C SER A 156 -14.94 11.24 -1.49
N PHE A 157 -14.42 11.55 -2.66
CA PHE A 157 -14.28 12.89 -3.21
C PHE A 157 -14.83 12.93 -4.64
N PRO A 158 -16.12 13.23 -4.81
CA PRO A 158 -16.74 13.27 -6.13
C PRO A 158 -15.98 14.19 -7.10
N GLY A 159 -15.64 13.66 -8.28
CA GLY A 159 -14.90 14.38 -9.32
C GLY A 159 -13.38 14.30 -9.22
N ASN A 160 -12.82 13.80 -8.13
CA ASN A 160 -11.37 13.61 -7.99
C ASN A 160 -10.87 12.53 -8.95
N ARG A 161 -9.76 12.82 -9.63
CA ARG A 161 -9.11 11.92 -10.60
C ARG A 161 -7.66 11.70 -10.22
N PRO A 162 -7.05 10.58 -10.63
CA PRO A 162 -5.61 10.40 -10.49
C PRO A 162 -4.83 11.54 -11.14
N PRO A 163 -3.69 11.96 -10.59
CA PRO A 163 -2.82 12.92 -11.23
C PRO A 163 -2.41 12.48 -12.64
N VAL A 164 -2.25 13.42 -13.55
CA VAL A 164 -1.70 13.16 -14.88
C VAL A 164 -0.18 13.28 -14.81
N LEU A 165 0.53 12.23 -15.23
CA LEU A 165 1.99 12.14 -15.24
C LEU A 165 2.50 12.08 -16.69
N ARG A 166 3.62 12.73 -16.96
CA ARG A 166 4.35 12.68 -18.24
C ARG A 166 5.84 12.60 -18.02
N PHE A 167 6.56 11.94 -18.92
CA PHE A 167 8.02 11.90 -18.92
C PHE A 167 8.68 13.01 -19.77
N ALA A 168 7.89 13.84 -20.42
CA ALA A 168 8.32 15.04 -21.13
C ALA A 168 7.18 16.07 -21.07
N PRO A 169 7.45 17.38 -21.24
CA PRO A 169 6.42 18.43 -21.17
C PRO A 169 5.24 18.20 -22.12
N GLN A 170 5.53 17.67 -23.31
CA GLN A 170 4.56 17.34 -24.37
C GLN A 170 4.45 15.81 -24.60
N GLY A 171 4.94 15.00 -23.66
CA GLY A 171 4.90 13.54 -23.75
C GLY A 171 3.51 12.97 -23.58
N LEU A 172 3.38 11.68 -23.86
CA LEU A 172 2.14 10.94 -23.63
C LEU A 172 1.74 11.03 -22.15
N PRO A 173 0.47 11.30 -21.86
CA PRO A 173 -0.01 11.33 -20.50
C PRO A 173 -0.27 9.91 -19.98
N ALA A 174 0.11 9.65 -18.73
CA ALA A 174 -0.41 8.55 -17.93
C ALA A 174 -1.42 9.07 -16.94
N GLN A 175 -2.47 8.31 -16.67
CA GLN A 175 -3.42 8.59 -15.61
C GLN A 175 -3.95 7.28 -15.03
N GLY A 176 -3.84 7.11 -13.72
CA GLY A 176 -4.30 5.93 -13.01
C GLY A 176 -3.26 4.82 -12.82
N PRO A 177 -3.68 3.69 -12.24
CA PRO A 177 -2.77 2.62 -11.78
C PRO A 177 -2.09 1.84 -12.88
N THR A 178 -2.69 1.74 -14.08
CA THR A 178 -2.05 1.09 -15.24
C THR A 178 -0.72 1.72 -15.57
N GLY A 179 -0.63 3.04 -15.41
CA GLY A 179 0.61 3.76 -15.62
C GLY A 179 1.05 3.87 -17.08
N LEU A 180 2.26 4.35 -17.26
CA LEU A 180 2.93 4.49 -18.54
C LEU A 180 4.38 4.01 -18.41
N ILE A 181 4.84 3.21 -19.36
CA ILE A 181 6.27 2.94 -19.53
C ILE A 181 6.82 4.03 -20.44
N MET A 182 7.92 4.68 -20.04
CA MET A 182 8.62 5.66 -20.87
C MET A 182 9.06 4.98 -22.18
N GLU A 183 8.82 5.64 -23.31
CA GLU A 183 9.05 5.06 -24.63
C GLU A 183 10.53 4.76 -24.91
N THR A 184 11.43 5.58 -24.33
CA THR A 184 12.88 5.45 -24.52
C THR A 184 13.51 4.86 -23.27
N GLU A 185 14.29 3.81 -23.44
CA GLU A 185 15.14 3.28 -22.36
C GLU A 185 16.30 4.26 -22.10
N ILE A 186 16.71 4.39 -20.85
CA ILE A 186 17.91 5.18 -20.50
C ILE A 186 19.13 4.26 -20.48
N GLU A 187 20.20 4.68 -21.15
CA GLU A 187 21.50 4.02 -21.10
C GLU A 187 22.38 4.73 -20.06
N VAL A 188 22.96 3.97 -19.16
CA VAL A 188 23.68 4.50 -17.99
C VAL A 188 24.94 3.70 -17.78
N VAL A 189 26.02 4.37 -17.38
CA VAL A 189 27.24 3.71 -16.90
C VAL A 189 27.15 3.59 -15.37
N VAL A 190 27.63 2.46 -14.83
CA VAL A 190 27.71 2.24 -13.37
C VAL A 190 28.30 3.45 -12.66
N ASP A 191 27.73 3.81 -11.52
CA ASP A 191 28.10 4.95 -10.66
C ASP A 191 27.99 6.34 -11.32
N ASN A 192 27.56 6.43 -12.57
CA ASN A 192 27.26 7.71 -13.19
C ASN A 192 25.86 8.18 -12.80
N GLU A 193 25.76 9.48 -12.53
CA GLU A 193 24.51 10.13 -12.17
C GLU A 193 23.69 10.49 -13.41
N VAL A 194 22.42 10.12 -13.41
CA VAL A 194 21.47 10.41 -14.48
C VAL A 194 20.27 11.19 -13.92
N SER A 195 19.90 12.24 -14.64
CA SER A 195 18.73 13.07 -14.31
C SER A 195 17.43 12.38 -14.67
N LEU A 196 16.47 12.41 -13.76
CA LEU A 196 15.10 11.95 -13.94
C LEU A 196 14.14 13.10 -13.73
N ASP A 197 13.39 13.41 -14.76
CA ASP A 197 12.38 14.45 -14.77
C ASP A 197 10.99 13.85 -15.01
N VAL A 198 10.00 14.35 -14.28
CA VAL A 198 8.58 14.06 -14.56
C VAL A 198 7.76 15.33 -14.42
N TRP A 199 6.74 15.43 -15.25
CA TRP A 199 5.75 16.50 -15.21
C TRP A 199 4.42 15.96 -14.74
N MET A 200 3.77 16.72 -13.85
CA MET A 200 2.52 16.29 -13.24
C MET A 200 1.53 17.44 -13.17
N THR A 201 0.29 17.12 -13.47
CA THR A 201 -0.85 18.03 -13.24
C THR A 201 -1.93 17.28 -12.49
N ASP A 202 -2.71 18.02 -11.70
CA ASP A 202 -3.77 17.48 -10.86
C ASP A 202 -5.00 18.37 -10.97
N ASP A 203 -6.19 17.83 -10.70
CA ASP A 203 -7.45 18.60 -10.69
C ASP A 203 -7.62 19.47 -9.44
N GLY A 204 -6.69 19.37 -8.48
CA GLY A 204 -6.70 20.11 -7.22
C GLY A 204 -7.67 19.54 -6.18
N LEU A 205 -8.24 18.38 -6.44
CA LEU A 205 -9.08 17.66 -5.49
C LEU A 205 -8.24 16.59 -4.75
N PRO A 206 -8.61 16.27 -3.52
CA PRO A 206 -9.81 16.68 -2.80
C PRO A 206 -9.77 18.10 -2.21
N GLY A 207 -8.78 18.90 -2.54
CA GLY A 207 -8.65 20.24 -2.00
C GLY A 207 -8.33 20.28 -0.49
N GLN A 208 -8.29 21.49 0.06
CA GLN A 208 -8.16 21.66 1.52
C GLN A 208 -9.51 21.32 2.16
N PHE A 209 -9.52 20.41 3.11
CA PHE A 209 -10.72 20.14 3.89
C PHE A 209 -11.15 21.37 4.68
N ASP A 210 -12.48 21.58 4.76
CA ASP A 210 -13.07 22.45 5.75
C ASP A 210 -12.52 22.08 7.15
N PRO A 211 -11.86 23.00 7.85
CA PRO A 211 -11.31 22.75 9.18
C PRO A 211 -12.36 22.22 10.18
N LEU A 212 -13.64 22.54 10.00
CA LEU A 212 -14.75 22.06 10.83
C LEU A 212 -15.04 20.58 10.57
N TYR A 213 -14.99 20.15 9.31
CA TYR A 213 -15.18 18.74 8.95
C TYR A 213 -14.04 17.84 9.48
N VAL A 214 -12.80 18.30 9.34
CA VAL A 214 -11.61 17.60 9.86
C VAL A 214 -11.66 17.49 11.39
N ARG A 215 -12.21 18.50 12.08
CA ARG A 215 -12.35 18.49 13.55
C ARG A 215 -13.37 17.46 14.03
N SER A 216 -14.42 17.20 13.25
CA SER A 216 -15.46 16.23 13.58
C SER A 216 -14.98 14.77 13.47
N LEU A 217 -13.97 14.48 12.65
CA LEU A 217 -13.49 13.13 12.35
C LEU A 217 -12.35 12.65 13.27
N GLN A 218 -11.93 13.42 14.28
CA GLN A 218 -10.79 13.09 15.16
C GLN A 218 -9.51 12.68 14.40
N VAL A 219 -9.31 13.21 13.21
CA VAL A 219 -8.19 12.88 12.33
C VAL A 219 -6.88 13.38 12.94
N SER A 220 -5.85 12.56 12.95
CA SER A 220 -4.52 12.91 13.48
C SER A 220 -3.92 14.13 12.75
N GLN A 221 -3.07 14.91 13.44
CA GLN A 221 -2.39 16.07 12.84
C GLN A 221 -1.57 15.71 11.58
N ARG A 222 -1.11 14.45 11.46
CA ARG A 222 -0.38 13.96 10.29
C ARG A 222 -1.29 13.82 9.06
N GLN A 223 -2.56 13.49 9.28
CA GLN A 223 -3.59 13.44 8.23
C GLN A 223 -4.11 14.84 7.87
N ARG A 224 -3.88 15.84 8.73
CA ARG A 224 -4.23 17.26 8.48
C ARG A 224 -3.20 18.00 7.63
N ARG A 225 -1.96 17.51 7.55
CA ARG A 225 -0.91 18.11 6.72
C ARG A 225 -1.10 17.71 5.27
N GLY A 226 -2.12 18.26 4.67
CA GLY A 226 -2.22 18.43 3.23
C GLY A 226 -2.14 17.12 2.46
N ARG A 227 -3.24 16.73 1.92
CA ARG A 227 -3.28 15.98 0.69
C ARG A 227 -2.67 16.87 -0.36
N GLN A 228 -1.42 16.66 -0.64
CA GLN A 228 -0.67 17.40 -1.65
C GLN A 228 -0.22 16.41 -2.69
N LEU A 229 -0.29 16.86 -3.93
CA LEU A 229 0.34 16.19 -5.03
C LEU A 229 1.80 15.89 -4.64
N SER A 230 2.18 14.66 -4.77
CA SER A 230 3.50 14.15 -4.41
C SER A 230 3.99 13.16 -5.42
N VAL A 231 5.31 13.01 -5.49
CA VAL A 231 5.98 12.01 -6.30
C VAL A 231 6.89 11.17 -5.43
N THR A 232 7.00 9.88 -5.77
CA THR A 232 7.95 9.00 -5.10
C THR A 232 8.58 8.05 -6.12
N TRP A 233 9.91 8.06 -6.19
CA TRP A 233 10.71 7.16 -7.00
C TRP A 233 11.13 5.92 -6.23
N SER A 234 11.24 4.81 -6.91
CA SER A 234 11.69 3.56 -6.33
C SER A 234 12.28 2.62 -7.38
N LYS A 235 13.17 1.74 -6.95
CA LYS A 235 13.53 0.55 -7.75
C LYS A 235 12.29 -0.34 -7.82
N TYR A 236 11.97 -0.81 -9.00
CA TYR A 236 10.87 -1.75 -9.25
C TYR A 236 11.40 -3.13 -9.59
N ARG A 237 12.42 -3.19 -10.47
CA ARG A 237 13.13 -4.41 -10.84
C ARG A 237 14.62 -4.11 -11.04
N GLY A 238 15.45 -5.11 -10.95
CA GLY A 238 16.91 -5.04 -11.16
C GLY A 238 17.67 -5.65 -10.00
N SER A 239 18.90 -6.10 -10.28
CA SER A 239 19.72 -6.84 -9.32
C SER A 239 20.45 -5.95 -8.32
N GLY A 240 21.04 -4.85 -8.78
CA GLY A 240 21.89 -3.99 -7.97
C GLY A 240 21.12 -2.96 -7.13
N THR A 241 21.86 -2.17 -6.41
CA THR A 241 21.32 -1.04 -5.63
C THR A 241 21.09 0.16 -6.55
N VAL A 242 19.98 0.84 -6.33
CA VAL A 242 19.61 2.08 -6.99
C VAL A 242 19.54 3.18 -5.94
N ASN A 243 20.32 4.23 -6.10
CA ASN A 243 20.36 5.35 -5.19
C ASN A 243 19.77 6.60 -5.87
N PHE A 244 18.71 7.12 -5.29
CA PHE A 244 18.12 8.40 -5.68
C PHE A 244 18.66 9.50 -4.78
N THR A 245 19.04 10.64 -5.33
CA THR A 245 19.45 11.81 -4.54
C THR A 245 18.31 12.28 -3.64
N ASP A 246 17.12 12.35 -4.18
CA ASP A 246 15.87 12.51 -3.41
C ASP A 246 14.80 11.59 -4.03
N PRO A 247 14.37 10.55 -3.31
CA PRO A 247 13.32 9.67 -3.81
C PRO A 247 11.93 10.32 -3.81
N SER A 248 11.75 11.45 -3.14
CA SER A 248 10.47 12.18 -3.07
C SER A 248 10.69 13.69 -3.25
N PRO A 249 11.21 14.10 -4.43
CA PRO A 249 11.54 15.48 -4.69
C PRO A 249 10.31 16.39 -4.66
N PRO A 250 10.48 17.67 -4.33
CA PRO A 250 9.42 18.65 -4.41
C PRO A 250 8.96 18.84 -5.86
N ILE A 251 7.69 19.21 -6.01
CA ILE A 251 7.12 19.54 -7.31
C ILE A 251 7.16 21.08 -7.45
N GLU A 252 7.88 21.54 -8.45
CA GLU A 252 8.02 22.96 -8.77
C GLU A 252 7.57 23.22 -10.21
N GLN A 253 6.59 24.11 -10.40
CA GLN A 253 6.04 24.42 -11.74
C GLN A 253 5.63 23.16 -12.52
N ASP A 254 4.87 22.30 -11.87
CA ASP A 254 4.40 21.00 -12.39
C ASP A 254 5.50 19.99 -12.71
N LYS A 255 6.74 20.22 -12.32
CA LYS A 255 7.90 19.36 -12.56
C LYS A 255 8.50 18.87 -11.26
N ALA A 256 8.86 17.61 -11.19
CA ALA A 256 9.70 17.03 -10.15
C ALA A 256 10.99 16.51 -10.78
N HIS A 257 12.11 16.80 -10.12
CA HIS A 257 13.45 16.45 -10.58
C HIS A 257 14.21 15.69 -9.49
N THR A 258 14.86 14.60 -9.88
CA THR A 258 15.83 13.88 -9.07
C THR A 258 16.95 13.34 -9.94
N THR A 259 17.99 12.81 -9.32
CA THR A 259 19.03 12.05 -10.00
C THR A 259 19.12 10.65 -9.44
N VAL A 260 19.67 9.74 -10.23
CA VAL A 260 19.80 8.33 -9.88
C VAL A 260 21.16 7.80 -10.25
N THR A 261 21.72 6.92 -9.43
CA THR A 261 22.91 6.12 -9.72
C THR A 261 22.63 4.64 -9.50
N PHE A 262 23.36 3.78 -10.21
CA PHE A 262 23.25 2.32 -10.17
C PHE A 262 24.61 1.72 -9.80
N THR A 263 24.64 0.76 -8.90
CA THR A 263 25.89 0.17 -8.39
C THR A 263 26.39 -1.03 -9.18
N GLU A 264 25.57 -1.60 -10.04
CA GLU A 264 25.89 -2.82 -10.80
C GLU A 264 25.33 -2.72 -12.21
N PRO A 265 26.00 -3.35 -13.22
CA PRO A 265 25.45 -3.43 -14.55
C PRO A 265 24.22 -4.35 -14.58
N GLY A 266 23.34 -4.11 -15.54
CA GLY A 266 22.14 -4.91 -15.76
C GLY A 266 20.93 -4.14 -16.26
N GLU A 267 19.82 -4.84 -16.35
CA GLU A 267 18.53 -4.24 -16.71
C GLU A 267 17.75 -3.87 -15.45
N TYR A 268 17.28 -2.65 -15.42
CA TYR A 268 16.48 -2.11 -14.32
C TYR A 268 15.15 -1.56 -14.79
N MET A 269 14.19 -1.60 -13.91
CA MET A 269 12.97 -0.82 -14.05
C MET A 269 12.80 0.04 -12.79
N LEU A 270 12.65 1.33 -13.00
CA LEU A 270 12.33 2.30 -11.97
C LEU A 270 10.83 2.57 -12.02
N ARG A 271 10.21 2.77 -10.85
CA ARG A 271 8.83 3.21 -10.73
C ARG A 271 8.78 4.62 -10.16
N VAL A 272 7.98 5.47 -10.75
CA VAL A 272 7.55 6.73 -10.19
C VAL A 272 6.06 6.65 -9.87
N LEU A 273 5.70 7.02 -8.66
CA LEU A 273 4.33 7.09 -8.18
C LEU A 273 3.95 8.54 -7.97
N ALA A 274 3.00 9.04 -8.73
CA ALA A 274 2.34 10.32 -8.47
C ALA A 274 1.06 10.09 -7.67
N SER A 275 0.84 10.85 -6.60
CA SER A 275 -0.33 10.73 -5.73
C SER A 275 -0.83 12.10 -5.28
N ASP A 276 -2.13 12.31 -5.28
CA ASP A 276 -2.80 13.50 -4.74
C ASP A 276 -2.99 13.44 -3.21
N GLY A 277 -2.55 12.35 -2.58
CA GLY A 277 -2.69 12.14 -1.15
C GLY A 277 -4.09 11.75 -0.67
N SER A 278 -5.06 11.57 -1.56
CA SER A 278 -6.43 11.14 -1.22
C SER A 278 -6.54 9.66 -0.84
N GLY A 279 -5.50 8.89 -1.01
CA GLY A 279 -5.35 7.45 -1.02
C GLY A 279 -5.86 6.59 0.13
N LEU A 280 -6.89 7.00 0.86
CA LEU A 280 -7.47 6.18 1.93
C LEU A 280 -8.44 5.10 1.42
N ASN A 281 -8.99 5.24 0.20
CA ASN A 281 -10.03 4.36 -0.33
C ASN A 281 -9.81 3.96 -1.80
N GLY A 282 -8.56 3.64 -2.18
CA GLY A 282 -8.30 3.06 -3.49
C GLY A 282 -8.17 4.03 -4.67
N CYS A 283 -8.14 5.35 -4.46
CA CYS A 283 -7.82 6.42 -5.40
C CYS A 283 -6.80 7.36 -4.75
N CYS A 284 -6.11 8.23 -5.32
CA CYS A 284 -5.93 8.52 -6.71
C CYS A 284 -4.43 8.61 -6.93
N TRP A 285 -3.90 7.69 -7.68
CA TRP A 285 -2.47 7.65 -7.98
C TRP A 285 -2.25 7.28 -9.44
N THR A 286 -1.09 7.66 -9.95
CA THR A 286 -0.64 7.30 -11.29
C THR A 286 0.75 6.71 -11.22
N ASN A 287 0.95 5.60 -11.87
CA ASN A 287 2.26 4.97 -12.01
C ASN A 287 2.95 5.45 -13.30
N GLY A 288 4.28 5.56 -13.23
CA GLY A 288 5.14 5.66 -14.40
C GLY A 288 6.33 4.71 -14.24
N TYR A 289 6.86 4.21 -15.34
CA TYR A 289 7.97 3.27 -15.32
C TYR A 289 9.03 3.69 -16.32
N ILE A 290 10.30 3.60 -15.91
CA ILE A 290 11.46 3.85 -16.75
C ILE A 290 12.31 2.58 -16.77
N LYS A 291 12.64 2.13 -17.97
CA LYS A 291 13.65 1.09 -18.15
C LYS A 291 15.04 1.72 -18.23
N ALA A 292 16.01 1.11 -17.56
CA ALA A 292 17.41 1.52 -17.62
C ALA A 292 18.28 0.32 -17.95
N ILE A 293 19.19 0.52 -18.89
CA ILE A 293 20.27 -0.41 -19.24
C ILE A 293 21.55 0.17 -18.67
N VAL A 294 22.16 -0.53 -17.74
CA VAL A 294 23.36 -0.11 -17.03
C VAL A 294 24.54 -0.97 -17.47
N GLU A 295 25.62 -0.29 -17.93
CA GLU A 295 26.85 -0.91 -18.44
C GLU A 295 28.06 -0.62 -17.52
#